data_b3104e5f37c1c050185029fad8385f23
#
_entry.id   b3104e5f37c1c050185029fad8385f23
#
_cell.length_a   1.000
_cell.length_b   1.000
_cell.length_c   1.000
_cell.angle_alpha   90.00
_cell.angle_beta   90.00
_cell.angle_gamma   90.00
#
_symmetry.space_group_name_H-M   'P 1'
#
loop_
_entity.id
_entity.type
_entity.pdbx_description
1 polymer ?
#
loop_
_entity_poly.entity_id
_entity_poly.type
_entity_poly.pdbx_seq_one_letter_code
_entity_poly.pdbx_strand_id
1 'polypeptide(L)'
;MQKMKYSSQYKQLVLDLSWTSLEGLPKDNRWVKLGDSLPWDKIEQIYNNRLNNKHGGAGNKSARIIIGALLIKHKMNLSDRETIQAISENPYMQYMLGLSEFTPRPVFDPSLFVTIRKRLGEEAFNDMSESLLKLEVKQAEEKAREQKEQENDDSDEKHGSNVATSVTDQQSPQQEGTSHQGILKVDATCSDAEMRFPTDLDLLHDGVEIVDRVITRLCKINKLPLPNTHLKEIHSKYLNVIKLRSKPKKKIKACMDYLLTKLYRNIVTFLNMAGKESNTLFNTLKPHDRQLFMTVLKMYHQQKDMFVKGVHQCDHRIVSIFQPHVRPIVRGKAKAKVEFGGKIGASIVKGYTFIDHHSWEAYNECDDLMRHLRNYKKRFGYLPKKFEGDKIYMNRTNRRILRLLKIEIGGKPLGRPSKDQLTKEYQMEMAKNVGERNEIEATFGTGKRVYNANDIRAKLPDTGKSWTAACYFAKNVMKFLRGLLHDLFGTLLFLMERGFNLVMFEFQNLLVAKNLIL
;
A
#
# COMPACT_ATOMS: atom_id res chain seq x y z
N MET A 1 19.67 21.49 -20.62
CA MET A 1 18.40 21.98 -20.08
C MET A 1 18.29 21.57 -18.62
N GLN A 2 18.33 22.52 -17.70
CA GLN A 2 18.18 22.27 -16.27
C GLN A 2 16.79 21.69 -16.00
N LYS A 3 16.72 20.55 -15.29
CA LYS A 3 15.46 20.00 -14.76
C LYS A 3 14.83 21.06 -13.88
N MET A 4 13.68 21.62 -14.25
CA MET A 4 12.92 22.46 -13.34
C MET A 4 12.47 21.59 -12.16
N LYS A 5 13.10 21.79 -11.03
CA LYS A 5 12.68 21.23 -9.74
C LYS A 5 11.67 22.21 -9.15
N TYR A 6 10.49 21.73 -8.79
CA TYR A 6 9.52 22.51 -8.05
C TYR A 6 9.86 22.40 -6.56
N SER A 7 9.76 23.51 -5.84
CA SER A 7 9.86 23.52 -4.38
C SER A 7 8.46 23.63 -3.78
N SER A 8 8.12 22.72 -2.88
CA SER A 8 6.85 22.72 -2.18
C SER A 8 6.84 23.63 -0.94
N GLN A 9 8.00 24.16 -0.55
CA GLN A 9 8.15 25.03 0.63
C GLN A 9 7.52 26.40 0.45
N TYR A 10 7.59 26.94 -0.76
CA TYR A 10 7.10 28.28 -1.00
C TYR A 10 5.62 28.25 -1.31
N LYS A 11 4.81 28.60 -0.32
CA LYS A 11 3.50 29.17 -0.60
C LYS A 11 3.75 30.46 -1.37
N GLN A 12 3.08 30.61 -2.49
CA GLN A 12 3.12 31.88 -3.21
C GLN A 12 2.55 32.94 -2.26
N LEU A 13 3.37 33.89 -1.83
CA LEU A 13 2.91 35.02 -1.04
C LEU A 13 2.02 35.87 -1.92
N VAL A 14 0.72 35.78 -1.71
CA VAL A 14 -0.26 36.64 -2.34
C VAL A 14 -0.63 37.72 -1.31
N LEU A 15 -0.51 38.97 -1.70
CA LEU A 15 -1.04 40.08 -0.92
C LEU A 15 -2.55 39.84 -0.72
N ASP A 16 -3.01 39.89 0.53
CA ASP A 16 -4.30 39.44 1.04
C ASP A 16 -5.45 40.38 0.63
N LEU A 17 -5.68 40.54 -0.67
CA LEU A 17 -6.70 41.42 -1.26
C LEU A 17 -7.82 40.64 -1.96
N SER A 18 -7.80 39.31 -1.96
CA SER A 18 -8.83 38.52 -2.65
C SER A 18 -9.64 37.65 -1.70
N TRP A 19 -10.95 37.63 -1.90
CA TRP A 19 -11.91 36.75 -1.23
C TRP A 19 -11.65 35.25 -1.53
N THR A 20 -10.69 34.96 -2.38
CA THR A 20 -10.28 33.60 -2.82
C THR A 20 -9.07 33.06 -2.06
N SER A 21 -8.46 33.85 -1.16
CA SER A 21 -7.30 33.41 -0.36
C SER A 21 -7.64 32.20 0.51
N LEU A 22 -6.76 31.20 0.50
CA LEU A 22 -6.87 30.00 1.36
C LEU A 22 -6.13 30.14 2.70
N GLU A 23 -5.45 31.25 2.96
CA GLU A 23 -4.64 31.45 4.19
C GLU A 23 -5.49 31.59 5.45
N GLY A 24 -6.70 32.14 5.33
CA GLY A 24 -7.65 32.33 6.43
C GLY A 24 -8.43 31.09 6.86
N LEU A 25 -8.15 29.91 6.31
CA LEU A 25 -8.88 28.70 6.64
C LEU A 25 -8.62 28.21 8.06
N PRO A 26 -9.65 27.71 8.78
CA PRO A 26 -9.52 27.14 10.12
C PRO A 26 -8.43 26.07 10.21
N LYS A 27 -7.47 26.28 11.11
CA LYS A 27 -6.29 25.39 11.29
C LYS A 27 -6.63 24.04 11.92
N ASP A 28 -7.79 23.91 12.54
CA ASP A 28 -8.29 22.65 13.13
C ASP A 28 -8.79 21.65 12.08
N ASN A 29 -9.04 22.09 10.84
CA ASN A 29 -9.45 21.22 9.75
C ASN A 29 -8.38 20.16 9.42
N ARG A 30 -8.83 18.91 9.25
CA ARG A 30 -7.95 17.75 8.97
C ARG A 30 -7.05 17.93 7.74
N TRP A 31 -7.53 18.61 6.69
CA TRP A 31 -6.76 18.83 5.47
C TRP A 31 -5.71 19.91 5.64
N VAL A 32 -6.04 20.96 6.40
CA VAL A 32 -5.07 22.00 6.79
C VAL A 32 -3.95 21.39 7.63
N LYS A 33 -4.31 20.63 8.68
CA LYS A 33 -3.33 19.90 9.50
C LYS A 33 -2.43 18.99 8.68
N LEU A 34 -2.98 18.21 7.75
CA LEU A 34 -2.19 17.38 6.84
C LEU A 34 -1.26 18.21 5.96
N GLY A 35 -1.75 19.32 5.41
CA GLY A 35 -0.97 20.22 4.57
C GLY A 35 0.24 20.82 5.29
N ASP A 36 0.09 21.12 6.57
CA ASP A 36 1.13 21.79 7.38
C ASP A 36 2.09 20.79 8.06
N SER A 37 1.63 19.57 8.38
CA SER A 37 2.42 18.60 9.16
C SER A 37 3.28 17.66 8.32
N LEU A 38 2.98 17.49 7.02
CA LEU A 38 3.74 16.56 6.19
C LEU A 38 5.10 17.12 5.78
N PRO A 39 6.17 16.29 5.77
CA PRO A 39 7.52 16.69 5.36
C PRO A 39 7.61 16.79 3.83
N TRP A 40 6.97 17.81 3.26
CA TRP A 40 6.86 17.99 1.81
C TRP A 40 8.20 18.03 1.09
N ASP A 41 9.25 18.58 1.72
CA ASP A 41 10.60 18.62 1.13
C ASP A 41 11.15 17.23 0.86
N LYS A 42 11.00 16.32 1.80
CA LYS A 42 11.44 14.93 1.64
C LYS A 42 10.60 14.19 0.62
N ILE A 43 9.28 14.38 0.66
CA ILE A 43 8.34 13.81 -0.30
C ILE A 43 8.67 14.33 -1.71
N GLU A 44 8.93 15.63 -1.86
CA GLU A 44 9.28 16.25 -3.12
C GLU A 44 10.62 15.76 -3.66
N GLN A 45 11.62 15.60 -2.82
CA GLN A 45 12.91 15.03 -3.21
C GLN A 45 12.75 13.62 -3.80
N ILE A 46 11.97 12.75 -3.12
CA ILE A 46 11.68 11.39 -3.59
C ILE A 46 10.91 11.42 -4.91
N TYR A 47 9.89 12.28 -5.00
CA TYR A 47 9.09 12.45 -6.22
C TYR A 47 9.93 12.94 -7.40
N ASN A 48 10.74 13.99 -7.21
CA ASN A 48 11.57 14.58 -8.24
C ASN A 48 12.61 13.61 -8.79
N ASN A 49 13.14 12.69 -7.96
CA ASN A 49 14.06 11.65 -8.39
C ASN A 49 13.40 10.63 -9.36
N ARG A 50 12.08 10.52 -9.34
CA ARG A 50 11.30 9.62 -10.23
C ARG A 50 10.80 10.34 -11.50
N LEU A 51 11.01 11.65 -11.62
CA LEU A 51 10.62 12.40 -12.81
C LEU A 51 11.61 12.14 -13.95
N ASN A 52 11.04 11.83 -15.12
CA ASN A 52 11.81 11.62 -16.35
C ASN A 52 11.23 12.46 -17.48
N ASN A 53 11.90 13.57 -17.80
CA ASN A 53 11.48 14.53 -18.85
C ASN A 53 12.28 14.35 -20.14
N LYS A 54 12.62 13.12 -20.54
CA LYS A 54 13.43 12.86 -21.74
C LYS A 54 12.81 13.36 -23.05
N HIS A 55 11.50 13.54 -23.09
CA HIS A 55 10.77 13.77 -24.36
C HIS A 55 10.10 15.15 -24.48
N GLY A 56 10.37 16.08 -23.59
CA GLY A 56 9.64 17.36 -23.60
C GLY A 56 8.13 17.19 -23.28
N GLY A 57 7.36 18.24 -23.30
CA GLY A 57 5.90 18.24 -23.05
C GLY A 57 5.48 19.22 -21.97
N ALA A 58 4.24 19.10 -21.49
CA ALA A 58 3.71 19.94 -20.41
C ALA A 58 4.55 19.83 -19.14
N GLY A 59 4.73 20.93 -18.41
CA GLY A 59 5.48 21.00 -17.16
C GLY A 59 4.95 20.00 -16.12
N ASN A 60 5.85 19.45 -15.30
CA ASN A 60 5.44 18.56 -14.21
C ASN A 60 4.68 19.36 -13.15
N LYS A 61 3.68 18.73 -12.56
CA LYS A 61 3.03 19.27 -11.35
C LYS A 61 3.92 19.03 -10.13
N SER A 62 3.82 19.90 -9.11
CA SER A 62 4.57 19.73 -7.86
C SER A 62 4.21 18.42 -7.15
N ALA A 63 5.13 17.90 -6.36
CA ALA A 63 4.89 16.72 -5.54
C ALA A 63 3.68 16.91 -4.61
N ARG A 64 3.53 18.09 -4.02
CA ARG A 64 2.44 18.40 -3.09
C ARG A 64 1.08 18.26 -3.77
N ILE A 65 0.91 18.72 -5.00
CA ILE A 65 -0.33 18.55 -5.78
C ILE A 65 -0.59 17.06 -6.06
N ILE A 66 0.43 16.33 -6.53
CA ILE A 66 0.26 14.94 -6.99
C ILE A 66 0.06 13.98 -5.83
N ILE A 67 0.95 14.03 -4.83
CA ILE A 67 0.88 13.14 -3.66
C ILE A 67 -0.30 13.51 -2.78
N GLY A 68 -0.59 14.81 -2.61
CA GLY A 68 -1.78 15.28 -1.91
C GLY A 68 -3.07 14.77 -2.55
N ALA A 69 -3.19 14.84 -3.88
CA ALA A 69 -4.35 14.30 -4.58
C ALA A 69 -4.48 12.75 -4.41
N LEU A 70 -3.37 12.00 -4.42
CA LEU A 70 -3.37 10.56 -4.13
C LEU A 70 -3.82 10.28 -2.69
N LEU A 71 -3.37 11.07 -1.71
CA LEU A 71 -3.81 10.92 -0.32
C LEU A 71 -5.31 11.17 -0.17
N ILE A 72 -5.84 12.23 -0.77
CA ILE A 72 -7.28 12.54 -0.80
C ILE A 72 -8.04 11.35 -1.40
N LYS A 73 -7.59 10.88 -2.57
CA LYS A 73 -8.19 9.75 -3.29
C LYS A 73 -8.34 8.52 -2.41
N HIS A 74 -7.25 8.04 -1.82
CA HIS A 74 -7.25 6.81 -1.03
C HIS A 74 -7.90 7.00 0.34
N LYS A 75 -7.83 8.19 0.94
CA LYS A 75 -8.51 8.50 2.21
C LYS A 75 -10.02 8.58 2.06
N MET A 76 -10.51 9.11 0.92
CA MET A 76 -11.94 9.31 0.66
C MET A 76 -12.53 8.20 -0.21
N ASN A 77 -11.72 7.22 -0.64
CA ASN A 77 -12.15 6.13 -1.52
C ASN A 77 -12.78 6.59 -2.85
N LEU A 78 -12.19 7.58 -3.50
CA LEU A 78 -12.72 8.18 -4.72
C LEU A 78 -12.12 7.54 -5.98
N SER A 79 -12.85 7.61 -7.10
CA SER A 79 -12.29 7.36 -8.43
C SER A 79 -11.33 8.49 -8.85
N ASP A 80 -10.59 8.31 -9.94
CA ASP A 80 -9.67 9.35 -10.46
C ASP A 80 -10.44 10.65 -10.81
N ARG A 81 -11.64 10.54 -11.38
CA ARG A 81 -12.49 11.70 -11.74
C ARG A 81 -13.10 12.38 -10.52
N GLU A 82 -13.71 11.60 -9.63
CA GLU A 82 -14.30 12.11 -8.40
C GLU A 82 -13.25 12.80 -7.52
N THR A 83 -12.01 12.34 -7.51
CA THR A 83 -10.93 12.98 -6.77
C THR A 83 -10.68 14.40 -7.26
N ILE A 84 -10.56 14.59 -8.58
CA ILE A 84 -10.34 15.91 -9.17
C ILE A 84 -11.54 16.81 -8.94
N GLN A 85 -12.76 16.28 -9.07
CA GLN A 85 -13.98 17.03 -8.79
C GLN A 85 -14.04 17.47 -7.33
N ALA A 86 -13.84 16.56 -6.37
CA ALA A 86 -13.84 16.87 -4.94
C ALA A 86 -12.79 17.94 -4.57
N ILE A 87 -11.61 17.90 -5.19
CA ILE A 87 -10.58 18.93 -5.01
C ILE A 87 -11.05 20.28 -5.56
N SER A 88 -11.70 20.31 -6.73
CA SER A 88 -12.21 21.55 -7.33
C SER A 88 -13.33 22.20 -6.53
N GLU A 89 -14.04 21.42 -5.73
CA GLU A 89 -15.18 21.89 -4.92
C GLU A 89 -14.78 22.25 -3.48
N ASN A 90 -13.57 21.86 -3.02
CA ASN A 90 -13.21 21.94 -1.61
C ASN A 90 -11.95 22.78 -1.35
N PRO A 91 -12.09 23.98 -0.75
CA PRO A 91 -10.96 24.87 -0.47
C PRO A 91 -9.93 24.27 0.50
N TYR A 92 -10.35 23.45 1.47
CA TYR A 92 -9.43 22.81 2.41
C TYR A 92 -8.54 21.76 1.73
N MET A 93 -9.08 21.01 0.76
CA MET A 93 -8.30 20.10 -0.05
C MET A 93 -7.28 20.85 -0.92
N GLN A 94 -7.68 21.99 -1.49
CA GLN A 94 -6.78 22.84 -2.27
C GLN A 94 -5.66 23.43 -1.42
N TYR A 95 -5.96 23.86 -0.19
CA TYR A 95 -4.94 24.28 0.78
C TYR A 95 -3.92 23.17 1.05
N MET A 96 -4.39 21.94 1.30
CA MET A 96 -3.51 20.79 1.50
C MET A 96 -2.58 20.59 0.30
N LEU A 97 -3.06 20.82 -0.93
CA LEU A 97 -2.26 20.74 -2.16
C LEU A 97 -1.29 21.92 -2.33
N GLY A 98 -1.30 22.91 -1.44
CA GLY A 98 -0.41 24.08 -1.48
C GLY A 98 -0.83 25.14 -2.47
N LEU A 99 -2.11 25.18 -2.85
CA LEU A 99 -2.65 26.30 -3.62
C LEU A 99 -2.80 27.51 -2.70
N SER A 100 -2.52 28.71 -3.25
CA SER A 100 -2.67 29.99 -2.54
C SER A 100 -4.11 30.50 -2.58
N GLU A 101 -4.82 30.22 -3.67
CA GLU A 101 -6.16 30.68 -3.93
C GLU A 101 -7.09 29.55 -4.33
N PHE A 102 -8.36 29.70 -3.99
CA PHE A 102 -9.40 28.79 -4.43
C PHE A 102 -9.62 28.89 -5.95
N THR A 103 -9.63 27.75 -6.61
CA THR A 103 -9.95 27.62 -8.02
C THR A 103 -10.98 26.53 -8.27
N PRO A 104 -12.09 26.81 -8.96
CA PRO A 104 -13.05 25.78 -9.36
C PRO A 104 -12.56 24.93 -10.54
N ARG A 105 -11.38 25.25 -11.09
CA ARG A 105 -10.80 24.52 -12.23
C ARG A 105 -10.09 23.25 -11.76
N PRO A 106 -10.11 22.16 -12.57
CA PRO A 106 -9.35 20.95 -12.27
C PRO A 106 -7.84 21.24 -12.12
N VAL A 107 -7.24 20.78 -11.03
CA VAL A 107 -5.79 20.92 -10.78
C VAL A 107 -4.93 20.20 -11.81
N PHE A 108 -5.46 19.11 -12.39
CA PHE A 108 -4.92 18.38 -13.53
C PHE A 108 -5.99 17.43 -14.10
N ASP A 109 -5.73 16.90 -15.30
CA ASP A 109 -6.62 15.92 -15.94
C ASP A 109 -6.58 14.57 -15.19
N PRO A 110 -7.72 13.92 -14.91
CA PRO A 110 -7.79 12.64 -14.18
C PRO A 110 -6.92 11.54 -14.79
N SER A 111 -6.67 11.54 -16.11
CA SER A 111 -5.82 10.56 -16.78
C SER A 111 -4.36 10.61 -16.31
N LEU A 112 -3.93 11.73 -15.72
CA LEU A 112 -2.58 11.88 -15.18
C LEU A 112 -2.31 10.87 -14.04
N PHE A 113 -3.33 10.46 -13.28
CA PHE A 113 -3.16 9.43 -12.25
C PHE A 113 -2.60 8.11 -12.79
N VAL A 114 -2.92 7.74 -14.02
CA VAL A 114 -2.37 6.53 -14.67
C VAL A 114 -0.86 6.68 -14.86
N THR A 115 -0.43 7.86 -15.35
CA THR A 115 0.99 8.16 -15.54
C THR A 115 1.74 8.23 -14.21
N ILE A 116 1.13 8.82 -13.20
CA ILE A 116 1.68 8.91 -11.83
C ILE A 116 1.91 7.51 -11.25
N ARG A 117 0.91 6.63 -11.32
CA ARG A 117 1.03 5.24 -10.85
C ARG A 117 2.14 4.46 -11.56
N LYS A 118 2.40 4.72 -12.84
CA LYS A 118 3.52 4.13 -13.58
C LYS A 118 4.89 4.65 -13.12
N ARG A 119 4.96 5.93 -12.74
CA ARG A 119 6.22 6.60 -12.37
C ARG A 119 6.67 6.31 -10.95
N LEU A 120 5.75 6.32 -9.99
CA LEU A 120 6.09 6.24 -8.57
C LEU A 120 6.49 4.82 -8.15
N GLY A 121 5.73 3.80 -8.54
CA GLY A 121 6.01 2.42 -8.13
C GLY A 121 5.88 2.21 -6.60
N GLU A 122 6.19 1.00 -6.14
CA GLU A 122 6.12 0.62 -4.71
C GLU A 122 7.23 1.26 -3.88
N GLU A 123 8.44 1.32 -4.42
CA GLU A 123 9.61 1.84 -3.71
C GLU A 123 9.42 3.30 -3.29
N ALA A 124 8.89 4.15 -4.17
CA ALA A 124 8.68 5.56 -3.85
C ALA A 124 7.77 5.76 -2.62
N PHE A 125 6.69 4.98 -2.52
CA PHE A 125 5.78 5.04 -1.37
C PHE A 125 6.40 4.47 -0.09
N ASN A 126 7.24 3.44 -0.20
CA ASN A 126 8.03 2.95 0.92
C ASN A 126 9.03 4.01 1.40
N ASP A 127 9.76 4.66 0.48
CA ASP A 127 10.73 5.71 0.81
C ASP A 127 10.03 6.92 1.48
N MET A 128 8.86 7.33 0.99
CA MET A 128 8.05 8.38 1.62
C MET A 128 7.58 7.95 3.02
N SER A 129 7.14 6.71 3.19
CA SER A 129 6.74 6.16 4.50
C SER A 129 7.90 6.09 5.48
N GLU A 130 9.09 5.77 5.00
CA GLU A 130 10.33 5.77 5.79
C GLU A 130 10.69 7.19 6.26
N SER A 131 10.50 8.20 5.42
CA SER A 131 10.75 9.59 5.80
C SER A 131 9.82 10.07 6.91
N LEU A 132 8.55 9.63 6.91
CA LEU A 132 7.59 9.91 8.00
C LEU A 132 8.03 9.26 9.32
N LEU A 133 8.41 7.98 9.27
CA LEU A 133 8.88 7.26 10.45
C LEU A 133 10.14 7.90 11.05
N LYS A 134 11.12 8.24 10.20
CA LYS A 134 12.36 8.91 10.66
C LYS A 134 12.09 10.26 11.30
N LEU A 135 11.15 11.02 10.77
CA LEU A 135 10.75 12.30 11.36
C LEU A 135 10.09 12.10 12.73
N GLU A 136 9.16 11.14 12.85
CA GLU A 136 8.51 10.81 14.14
C GLU A 136 9.53 10.36 15.20
N VAL A 137 10.49 9.52 14.82
CA VAL A 137 11.57 9.07 15.73
C VAL A 137 12.42 10.25 16.20
N LYS A 138 12.84 11.12 15.26
CA LYS A 138 13.64 12.29 15.58
C LYS A 138 12.91 13.23 16.54
N GLN A 139 11.64 13.53 16.29
CA GLN A 139 10.82 14.36 17.19
C GLN A 139 10.66 13.74 18.58
N ALA A 140 10.51 12.41 18.66
CA ALA A 140 10.44 11.73 19.95
C ALA A 140 11.77 11.78 20.73
N GLU A 141 12.90 11.68 20.04
CA GLU A 141 14.24 11.81 20.64
C GLU A 141 14.53 13.23 21.13
N GLU A 142 14.16 14.25 20.36
CA GLU A 142 14.28 15.66 20.73
C GLU A 142 13.49 15.95 22.01
N LYS A 143 12.21 15.54 22.06
CA LYS A 143 11.37 15.70 23.27
C LYS A 143 11.93 14.98 24.50
N ALA A 144 12.47 13.77 24.33
CA ALA A 144 13.08 13.03 25.42
C ALA A 144 14.36 13.70 25.96
N ARG A 145 15.10 14.44 25.12
CA ARG A 145 16.25 15.25 25.55
C ARG A 145 15.79 16.48 26.32
N GLU A 146 14.83 17.23 25.78
CA GLU A 146 14.27 18.41 26.43
C GLU A 146 13.68 18.09 27.82
N GLN A 147 13.01 16.95 27.98
CA GLN A 147 12.49 16.49 29.27
C GLN A 147 13.60 16.19 30.28
N LYS A 148 14.70 15.53 29.84
CA LYS A 148 15.84 15.24 30.72
C LYS A 148 16.61 16.50 31.13
N GLU A 149 16.72 17.47 30.25
CA GLU A 149 17.35 18.77 30.57
C GLU A 149 16.52 19.54 31.61
N GLN A 150 15.18 19.53 31.48
CA GLN A 150 14.28 20.14 32.46
C GLN A 150 14.27 19.43 33.82
N GLU A 151 14.37 18.10 33.87
CA GLU A 151 14.46 17.34 35.12
C GLU A 151 15.79 17.57 35.84
N ASN A 152 16.88 17.87 35.12
CA ASN A 152 18.18 18.19 35.70
C ASN A 152 18.20 19.62 36.25
N ASP A 153 17.59 20.60 35.60
CA ASP A 153 17.50 22.00 36.09
C ASP A 153 16.62 22.07 37.38
N ASP A 154 15.53 21.33 37.48
CA ASP A 154 14.68 21.26 38.68
C ASP A 154 15.36 20.55 39.86
N SER A 155 16.46 19.79 39.61
CA SER A 155 17.21 19.08 40.67
C SER A 155 18.35 19.90 41.28
N ASP A 156 18.92 20.87 40.54
CA ASP A 156 20.00 21.72 41.01
C ASP A 156 19.55 22.84 41.95
N GLU A 157 18.28 23.21 41.97
CA GLU A 157 17.74 24.20 42.93
C GLU A 157 17.53 23.64 44.36
N LYS A 158 17.74 22.36 44.64
CA LYS A 158 17.42 21.75 45.94
C LYS A 158 18.59 21.22 46.75
N HIS A 159 19.82 21.23 46.29
CA HIS A 159 20.95 20.77 47.11
C HIS A 159 22.24 21.58 46.88
N GLY A 160 22.36 22.64 47.64
CA GLY A 160 23.66 23.21 47.99
C GLY A 160 24.28 22.46 49.17
N SER A 161 25.18 21.54 48.95
CA SER A 161 26.32 21.29 49.86
C SER A 161 27.24 20.20 49.29
N ASN A 162 28.52 20.59 49.25
CA ASN A 162 29.72 19.83 48.89
C ASN A 162 29.74 18.35 49.28
N VAL A 163 30.16 17.49 48.36
CA VAL A 163 31.28 16.56 48.56
C VAL A 163 31.87 16.18 47.19
N ALA A 164 33.14 16.51 47.01
CA ALA A 164 33.97 16.03 45.92
C ALA A 164 34.28 14.54 46.11
N THR A 165 33.89 13.71 45.15
CA THR A 165 34.46 12.36 45.01
C THR A 165 34.80 12.10 43.56
N SER A 166 36.09 12.08 43.31
CA SER A 166 36.72 11.67 42.05
C SER A 166 36.32 10.24 41.71
N VAL A 167 35.70 10.03 40.55
CA VAL A 167 35.58 8.71 39.96
C VAL A 167 36.26 8.71 38.60
N THR A 168 37.30 7.94 38.55
CA THR A 168 38.21 7.65 37.46
C THR A 168 37.45 7.13 36.25
N ASP A 169 37.60 7.78 35.12
CA ASP A 169 37.26 7.30 33.80
C ASP A 169 38.05 6.01 33.49
N GLN A 170 37.34 4.88 33.46
CA GLN A 170 37.82 3.70 32.76
C GLN A 170 37.03 3.60 31.44
N GLN A 171 37.63 4.13 30.40
CA GLN A 171 37.26 3.85 29.03
C GLN A 171 37.55 2.38 28.74
N SER A 172 36.47 1.58 28.67
CA SER A 172 36.52 0.27 28.04
C SER A 172 36.51 0.45 26.51
N PRO A 173 37.30 -0.31 25.75
CA PRO A 173 37.32 -0.19 24.31
C PRO A 173 35.96 -0.55 23.73
N GLN A 174 35.35 0.38 23.00
CA GLN A 174 34.13 0.16 22.22
C GLN A 174 34.46 -0.89 21.14
N GLN A 175 33.99 -2.12 21.36
CA GLN A 175 33.79 -3.04 20.27
C GLN A 175 32.69 -2.44 19.38
N GLU A 176 33.03 -2.10 18.15
CA GLU A 176 32.10 -1.81 17.05
C GLU A 176 31.26 -3.06 16.73
N GLY A 177 30.32 -3.39 17.59
CA GLY A 177 29.24 -4.33 17.34
C GLY A 177 28.01 -3.53 16.94
N THR A 178 27.62 -3.59 15.67
CA THR A 178 26.34 -3.05 15.19
C THR A 178 25.21 -3.59 16.06
N SER A 179 24.78 -2.83 17.07
CA SER A 179 23.73 -3.26 17.99
C SER A 179 22.41 -3.36 17.22
N HIS A 180 21.79 -4.54 17.24
CA HIS A 180 20.46 -4.76 16.65
C HIS A 180 19.43 -3.92 17.38
N GLN A 181 18.51 -3.26 16.66
CA GLN A 181 17.53 -2.35 17.25
C GLN A 181 16.14 -2.57 16.68
N GLY A 182 15.13 -2.36 17.51
CA GLY A 182 13.73 -2.38 17.11
C GLY A 182 13.15 -3.78 16.90
N ILE A 183 11.86 -3.80 16.60
CA ILE A 183 11.07 -5.02 16.35
C ILE A 183 10.61 -4.99 14.91
N LEU A 184 10.89 -6.07 14.18
CA LEU A 184 10.40 -6.30 12.83
C LEU A 184 9.22 -7.27 12.89
N LYS A 185 8.02 -6.79 12.61
CA LYS A 185 6.82 -7.60 12.48
C LYS A 185 6.55 -7.86 11.01
N VAL A 186 6.29 -9.11 10.62
CA VAL A 186 6.03 -9.50 9.23
C VAL A 186 4.81 -10.39 9.09
N ASP A 187 4.08 -10.20 8.03
CA ASP A 187 2.99 -11.08 7.61
C ASP A 187 2.68 -10.88 6.13
N ALA A 188 1.86 -11.77 5.56
CA ALA A 188 1.42 -11.65 4.18
C ALA A 188 -0.11 -11.59 4.06
N THR A 189 -0.55 -10.84 3.07
CA THR A 189 -1.96 -10.71 2.75
C THR A 189 -2.15 -10.74 1.22
N CYS A 190 -3.40 -10.91 0.78
CA CYS A 190 -3.77 -10.72 -0.61
C CYS A 190 -4.54 -9.40 -0.77
N SER A 191 -4.29 -8.68 -1.84
CA SER A 191 -5.08 -7.52 -2.26
C SER A 191 -5.83 -7.91 -3.52
N ASP A 192 -7.17 -7.90 -3.46
CA ASP A 192 -8.00 -8.32 -4.57
C ASP A 192 -7.99 -7.28 -5.70
N ALA A 193 -7.96 -7.77 -6.93
CA ALA A 193 -8.16 -6.94 -8.11
C ALA A 193 -9.67 -6.75 -8.35
N GLU A 194 -10.07 -5.54 -8.73
CA GLU A 194 -11.43 -5.26 -9.15
C GLU A 194 -11.73 -6.00 -10.46
N MET A 195 -12.41 -7.13 -10.35
CA MET A 195 -12.82 -7.96 -11.49
C MET A 195 -14.07 -8.77 -11.16
N ARG A 196 -14.80 -9.15 -12.20
CA ARG A 196 -15.90 -10.12 -12.07
C ARG A 196 -15.35 -11.47 -11.60
N PHE A 197 -16.06 -12.16 -10.70
CA PHE A 197 -15.69 -13.52 -10.31
C PHE A 197 -15.54 -14.41 -11.56
N PRO A 198 -14.37 -15.00 -11.80
CA PRO A 198 -14.12 -15.73 -13.04
C PRO A 198 -14.78 -17.10 -13.01
N THR A 199 -15.61 -17.39 -14.01
CA THR A 199 -16.03 -18.75 -14.31
C THR A 199 -15.46 -19.19 -15.66
N ASP A 200 -15.28 -20.48 -15.86
CA ASP A 200 -14.76 -21.01 -17.13
C ASP A 200 -15.64 -20.65 -18.31
N LEU A 201 -16.97 -20.66 -18.11
CA LEU A 201 -17.94 -20.26 -19.14
C LEU A 201 -17.79 -18.78 -19.51
N ASP A 202 -17.64 -17.90 -18.51
CA ASP A 202 -17.47 -16.46 -18.74
C ASP A 202 -16.19 -16.17 -19.50
N LEU A 203 -15.08 -16.82 -19.11
CA LEU A 203 -13.78 -16.65 -19.79
C LEU A 203 -13.82 -17.09 -21.25
N LEU A 204 -14.45 -18.24 -21.53
CA LEU A 204 -14.59 -18.73 -22.90
C LEU A 204 -15.50 -17.83 -23.74
N HIS A 205 -16.61 -17.34 -23.17
CA HIS A 205 -17.49 -16.39 -23.83
C HIS A 205 -16.80 -15.05 -24.10
N ASP A 206 -16.12 -14.47 -23.12
CA ASP A 206 -15.31 -13.25 -23.30
C ASP A 206 -14.26 -13.46 -24.40
N GLY A 207 -13.63 -14.64 -24.46
CA GLY A 207 -12.70 -15.02 -25.52
C GLY A 207 -13.34 -14.99 -26.92
N VAL A 208 -14.54 -15.50 -27.06
CA VAL A 208 -15.29 -15.45 -28.33
C VAL A 208 -15.57 -14.01 -28.73
N GLU A 209 -16.06 -13.16 -27.82
CA GLU A 209 -16.35 -11.75 -28.09
C GLU A 209 -15.11 -10.97 -28.51
N ILE A 210 -13.96 -11.25 -27.86
CA ILE A 210 -12.70 -10.60 -28.19
C ILE A 210 -12.21 -11.02 -29.57
N VAL A 211 -12.26 -12.31 -29.91
CA VAL A 211 -11.83 -12.78 -31.23
C VAL A 211 -12.73 -12.20 -32.34
N ASP A 212 -14.04 -12.17 -32.14
CA ASP A 212 -14.98 -11.53 -33.06
C ASP A 212 -14.66 -10.06 -33.30
N ARG A 213 -14.41 -9.31 -32.23
CA ARG A 213 -14.02 -7.90 -32.30
C ARG A 213 -12.70 -7.70 -33.04
N VAL A 214 -11.72 -8.57 -32.80
CA VAL A 214 -10.42 -8.50 -33.47
C VAL A 214 -10.55 -8.82 -34.95
N ILE A 215 -11.34 -9.84 -35.33
CA ILE A 215 -11.67 -10.16 -36.73
C ILE A 215 -12.33 -8.96 -37.41
N THR A 216 -13.38 -8.40 -36.79
CA THR A 216 -14.11 -7.24 -37.31
C THR A 216 -13.20 -6.05 -37.55
N ARG A 217 -12.27 -5.76 -36.64
CA ARG A 217 -11.30 -4.68 -36.80
C ARG A 217 -10.29 -4.97 -37.90
N LEU A 218 -9.78 -6.20 -37.97
CA LEU A 218 -8.87 -6.62 -39.04
C LEU A 218 -9.51 -6.43 -40.42
N CYS A 219 -10.76 -6.91 -40.59
CA CYS A 219 -11.53 -6.76 -41.84
C CYS A 219 -11.74 -5.28 -42.19
N LYS A 220 -12.13 -4.46 -41.21
CA LYS A 220 -12.36 -3.02 -41.43
C LYS A 220 -11.09 -2.27 -41.88
N ILE A 221 -9.95 -2.54 -41.25
CA ILE A 221 -8.68 -1.90 -41.56
C ILE A 221 -8.21 -2.30 -42.94
N ASN A 222 -8.31 -3.58 -43.29
CA ASN A 222 -7.76 -4.14 -44.53
C ASN A 222 -8.81 -4.29 -45.66
N LYS A 223 -10.03 -3.76 -45.48
CA LYS A 223 -11.17 -3.86 -46.44
C LYS A 223 -11.47 -5.29 -46.87
N LEU A 224 -11.38 -6.24 -45.92
CA LEU A 224 -11.68 -7.66 -46.17
C LEU A 224 -13.15 -7.96 -45.88
N PRO A 225 -13.74 -8.98 -46.53
CA PRO A 225 -15.08 -9.41 -46.24
C PRO A 225 -15.18 -9.96 -44.81
N LEU A 226 -16.26 -9.61 -44.08
CA LEU A 226 -16.45 -10.04 -42.70
C LEU A 226 -16.96 -11.48 -42.68
N PRO A 227 -16.24 -12.45 -42.07
CA PRO A 227 -16.70 -13.81 -41.94
C PRO A 227 -17.82 -13.93 -40.88
N ASN A 228 -18.67 -14.94 -41.02
CA ASN A 228 -19.68 -15.22 -40.01
C ASN A 228 -19.06 -15.93 -38.79
N THR A 229 -18.93 -15.24 -37.70
CA THR A 229 -18.40 -15.75 -36.41
C THR A 229 -19.47 -16.42 -35.56
N HIS A 230 -20.75 -16.36 -35.97
CA HIS A 230 -21.92 -16.89 -35.22
C HIS A 230 -22.04 -16.30 -33.78
N LEU A 231 -21.57 -15.09 -33.53
CA LEU A 231 -21.54 -14.49 -32.18
C LEU A 231 -22.94 -14.49 -31.52
N LYS A 232 -24.00 -14.11 -32.25
CA LYS A 232 -25.36 -14.06 -31.70
C LYS A 232 -25.86 -15.45 -31.21
N GLU A 233 -25.60 -16.49 -31.98
CA GLU A 233 -25.97 -17.88 -31.62
C GLU A 233 -25.20 -18.34 -30.38
N ILE A 234 -23.89 -18.08 -30.35
CA ILE A 234 -23.00 -18.44 -29.24
C ILE A 234 -23.44 -17.72 -27.96
N HIS A 235 -23.74 -16.44 -28.05
CA HIS A 235 -24.23 -15.64 -26.93
C HIS A 235 -25.56 -16.18 -26.38
N SER A 236 -26.50 -16.51 -27.26
CA SER A 236 -27.80 -17.11 -26.85
C SER A 236 -27.59 -18.42 -26.09
N LYS A 237 -26.78 -19.34 -26.60
CA LYS A 237 -26.51 -20.63 -25.92
C LYS A 237 -25.80 -20.45 -24.58
N TYR A 238 -24.83 -19.52 -24.48
CA TYR A 238 -24.20 -19.16 -23.22
C TYR A 238 -25.23 -18.63 -22.21
N LEU A 239 -26.07 -17.66 -22.59
CA LEU A 239 -27.10 -17.09 -21.72
C LEU A 239 -28.12 -18.14 -21.23
N ASN A 240 -28.49 -19.12 -22.05
CA ASN A 240 -29.41 -20.19 -21.67
C ASN A 240 -28.87 -21.03 -20.48
N VAL A 241 -27.54 -21.12 -20.32
CA VAL A 241 -26.95 -21.85 -19.19
C VAL A 241 -26.69 -20.91 -17.99
N ILE A 242 -26.23 -19.71 -18.23
CA ILE A 242 -25.89 -18.75 -17.13
C ILE A 242 -27.14 -18.30 -16.37
N LYS A 243 -28.28 -18.11 -17.05
CA LYS A 243 -29.55 -17.71 -16.43
C LYS A 243 -30.23 -18.80 -15.59
N LEU A 244 -29.77 -20.05 -15.67
CA LEU A 244 -30.35 -21.12 -14.87
C LEU A 244 -30.12 -20.88 -13.38
N ARG A 245 -31.16 -20.96 -12.55
CA ARG A 245 -31.07 -20.88 -11.08
C ARG A 245 -30.24 -22.05 -10.53
N SER A 246 -30.44 -23.26 -11.04
CA SER A 246 -29.60 -24.42 -10.78
C SER A 246 -28.78 -24.74 -12.02
N LYS A 247 -27.48 -24.90 -11.91
CA LYS A 247 -26.54 -25.14 -13.01
C LYS A 247 -26.04 -26.61 -12.98
N PRO A 248 -26.74 -27.59 -13.56
CA PRO A 248 -26.27 -28.97 -13.56
C PRO A 248 -24.93 -29.12 -14.26
N LYS A 249 -24.01 -29.89 -13.66
CA LYS A 249 -22.65 -30.12 -14.20
C LYS A 249 -22.65 -30.56 -15.66
N LYS A 250 -23.64 -31.41 -16.05
CA LYS A 250 -23.81 -31.89 -17.45
C LYS A 250 -24.06 -30.74 -18.43
N LYS A 251 -24.92 -29.76 -18.06
CA LYS A 251 -25.22 -28.59 -18.91
C LYS A 251 -24.03 -27.64 -18.99
N ILE A 252 -23.31 -27.42 -17.88
CA ILE A 252 -22.08 -26.64 -17.87
C ILE A 252 -21.03 -27.26 -18.80
N LYS A 253 -20.77 -28.58 -18.66
CA LYS A 253 -19.80 -29.29 -19.49
C LYS A 253 -20.14 -29.22 -20.97
N ALA A 254 -21.42 -29.44 -21.34
CA ALA A 254 -21.87 -29.35 -22.74
C ALA A 254 -21.72 -27.91 -23.30
N CYS A 255 -21.98 -26.88 -22.49
CA CYS A 255 -21.80 -25.50 -22.91
C CYS A 255 -20.30 -25.15 -23.07
N MET A 256 -19.43 -25.63 -22.16
CA MET A 256 -17.98 -25.47 -22.29
C MET A 256 -17.44 -26.10 -23.57
N ASP A 257 -17.83 -27.32 -23.88
CA ASP A 257 -17.44 -28.03 -25.11
C ASP A 257 -17.84 -27.22 -26.35
N TYR A 258 -19.09 -26.76 -26.37
CA TYR A 258 -19.62 -25.92 -27.45
C TYR A 258 -18.81 -24.62 -27.59
N LEU A 259 -18.56 -23.90 -26.49
CA LEU A 259 -17.78 -22.65 -26.51
C LEU A 259 -16.33 -22.87 -26.94
N LEU A 260 -15.67 -23.93 -26.47
CA LEU A 260 -14.32 -24.31 -26.90
C LEU A 260 -14.27 -24.60 -28.41
N THR A 261 -15.23 -25.33 -28.93
CA THR A 261 -15.32 -25.65 -30.37
C THR A 261 -15.52 -24.38 -31.22
N LYS A 262 -16.43 -23.49 -30.81
CA LYS A 262 -16.71 -22.26 -31.53
C LYS A 262 -15.55 -21.24 -31.44
N LEU A 263 -14.95 -21.12 -30.28
CA LEU A 263 -13.76 -20.26 -30.08
C LEU A 263 -12.59 -20.74 -30.95
N TYR A 264 -12.33 -22.05 -30.97
CA TYR A 264 -11.30 -22.62 -31.85
C TYR A 264 -11.51 -22.27 -33.32
N ARG A 265 -12.76 -22.49 -33.82
CA ARG A 265 -13.10 -22.16 -35.19
C ARG A 265 -12.83 -20.67 -35.49
N ASN A 266 -13.26 -19.76 -34.62
CA ASN A 266 -13.05 -18.33 -34.83
C ASN A 266 -11.54 -17.94 -34.77
N ILE A 267 -10.77 -18.60 -33.90
CA ILE A 267 -9.29 -18.44 -33.88
C ILE A 267 -8.68 -18.89 -35.21
N VAL A 268 -9.04 -20.07 -35.70
CA VAL A 268 -8.57 -20.59 -37.00
C VAL A 268 -8.95 -19.66 -38.15
N THR A 269 -10.21 -19.18 -38.17
CA THR A 269 -10.67 -18.17 -39.14
C THR A 269 -9.77 -16.93 -39.12
N PHE A 270 -9.49 -16.37 -37.94
CA PHE A 270 -8.59 -15.24 -37.82
C PHE A 270 -7.20 -15.55 -38.34
N LEU A 271 -6.61 -16.68 -37.96
CA LEU A 271 -5.24 -17.07 -38.38
C LEU A 271 -5.14 -17.26 -39.89
N ASN A 272 -6.17 -17.86 -40.52
CA ASN A 272 -6.22 -18.00 -41.97
C ASN A 272 -6.33 -16.66 -42.69
N MET A 273 -7.08 -15.71 -42.12
CA MET A 273 -7.18 -14.34 -42.66
C MET A 273 -5.89 -13.53 -42.47
N ALA A 274 -5.25 -13.69 -41.31
CA ALA A 274 -3.99 -12.98 -41.02
C ALA A 274 -2.82 -13.42 -41.95
N GLY A 275 -2.98 -14.56 -42.65
CA GLY A 275 -2.08 -15.08 -43.67
C GLY A 275 -0.96 -15.94 -43.13
N LYS A 276 -0.59 -16.99 -43.91
CA LYS A 276 0.54 -17.87 -43.59
C LYS A 276 1.90 -17.22 -43.84
N GLU A 277 1.93 -16.16 -44.63
CA GLU A 277 3.20 -15.62 -45.18
C GLU A 277 3.70 -14.33 -44.56
N SER A 278 2.91 -13.65 -43.75
CA SER A 278 3.46 -12.48 -43.06
C SER A 278 2.62 -12.03 -41.91
N ASN A 279 3.28 -11.73 -40.81
CA ASN A 279 2.77 -10.94 -39.69
C ASN A 279 2.24 -9.53 -40.12
N THR A 280 2.10 -9.24 -41.42
CA THR A 280 1.74 -7.91 -41.97
C THR A 280 0.34 -7.52 -41.58
N LEU A 281 -0.66 -8.35 -41.83
CA LEU A 281 -2.05 -8.04 -41.48
C LEU A 281 -2.26 -8.02 -39.94
N PHE A 282 -1.65 -8.95 -39.21
CA PHE A 282 -1.68 -8.93 -37.74
C PHE A 282 -1.06 -7.63 -37.17
N ASN A 283 -0.03 -7.12 -37.81
CA ASN A 283 0.65 -5.88 -37.39
C ASN A 283 -0.16 -4.60 -37.70
N THR A 284 -1.17 -4.65 -38.56
CA THR A 284 -2.10 -3.52 -38.78
C THR A 284 -3.02 -3.28 -37.59
N LEU A 285 -3.22 -4.30 -36.74
CA LEU A 285 -4.01 -4.19 -35.50
C LEU A 285 -3.28 -3.33 -34.47
N LYS A 286 -4.06 -2.62 -33.64
CA LYS A 286 -3.52 -1.89 -32.50
C LYS A 286 -2.79 -2.84 -31.54
N PRO A 287 -1.70 -2.40 -30.87
CA PRO A 287 -0.95 -3.25 -29.92
C PRO A 287 -1.84 -3.90 -28.84
N HIS A 288 -2.84 -3.18 -28.35
CA HIS A 288 -3.79 -3.69 -27.37
C HIS A 288 -4.63 -4.87 -27.91
N ASP A 289 -5.12 -4.79 -29.16
CA ASP A 289 -5.92 -5.88 -29.76
C ASP A 289 -5.07 -7.13 -30.00
N ARG A 290 -3.81 -6.93 -30.41
CA ARG A 290 -2.83 -8.01 -30.56
C ARG A 290 -2.58 -8.71 -29.22
N GLN A 291 -2.38 -7.93 -28.16
CA GLN A 291 -2.16 -8.47 -26.81
C GLN A 291 -3.38 -9.26 -26.32
N LEU A 292 -4.61 -8.74 -26.51
CA LEU A 292 -5.83 -9.44 -26.15
C LEU A 292 -5.96 -10.77 -26.88
N PHE A 293 -5.72 -10.78 -28.21
CA PHE A 293 -5.77 -12.01 -29.00
C PHE A 293 -4.75 -13.04 -28.52
N MET A 294 -3.50 -12.65 -28.27
CA MET A 294 -2.48 -13.55 -27.73
C MET A 294 -2.84 -14.09 -26.34
N THR A 295 -3.52 -13.28 -25.52
CA THR A 295 -4.04 -13.72 -24.22
C THR A 295 -5.16 -14.74 -24.38
N VAL A 296 -6.08 -14.53 -25.34
CA VAL A 296 -7.15 -15.48 -25.64
C VAL A 296 -6.57 -16.81 -26.12
N LEU A 297 -5.53 -16.82 -26.95
CA LEU A 297 -4.87 -18.06 -27.37
C LEU A 297 -4.34 -18.85 -26.18
N LYS A 298 -3.60 -18.20 -25.29
CA LYS A 298 -3.09 -18.86 -24.07
C LYS A 298 -4.22 -19.40 -23.20
N MET A 299 -5.24 -18.58 -22.94
CA MET A 299 -6.43 -18.95 -22.17
C MET A 299 -7.15 -20.14 -22.80
N TYR A 300 -7.34 -20.14 -24.13
CA TYR A 300 -7.96 -21.26 -24.85
C TYR A 300 -7.21 -22.57 -24.62
N HIS A 301 -5.90 -22.60 -24.77
CA HIS A 301 -5.09 -23.79 -24.51
C HIS A 301 -5.25 -24.28 -23.07
N GLN A 302 -5.17 -23.40 -22.10
CA GLN A 302 -5.37 -23.74 -20.68
C GLN A 302 -6.76 -24.34 -20.43
N GLN A 303 -7.81 -23.71 -20.95
CA GLN A 303 -9.19 -24.17 -20.77
C GLN A 303 -9.46 -25.51 -21.49
N LYS A 304 -8.89 -25.71 -22.68
CA LYS A 304 -8.98 -26.98 -23.41
C LYS A 304 -8.28 -28.11 -22.65
N ASP A 305 -7.06 -27.89 -22.18
CA ASP A 305 -6.30 -28.88 -21.42
C ASP A 305 -7.00 -29.27 -20.11
N MET A 306 -7.49 -28.28 -19.36
CA MET A 306 -8.28 -28.52 -18.14
C MET A 306 -9.55 -29.30 -18.43
N PHE A 307 -10.27 -28.96 -19.51
CA PHE A 307 -11.50 -29.64 -19.92
C PHE A 307 -11.26 -31.10 -20.29
N VAL A 308 -10.22 -31.40 -21.08
CA VAL A 308 -9.84 -32.75 -21.48
C VAL A 308 -9.38 -33.59 -20.29
N LYS A 309 -8.56 -33.01 -19.40
CA LYS A 309 -8.04 -33.69 -18.20
C LYS A 309 -9.11 -33.81 -17.09
N GLY A 310 -10.20 -33.08 -17.17
CA GLY A 310 -11.25 -33.04 -16.14
C GLY A 310 -10.78 -32.36 -14.84
N VAL A 311 -9.78 -31.44 -14.92
CA VAL A 311 -9.23 -30.70 -13.79
C VAL A 311 -9.59 -29.22 -13.86
N HIS A 312 -9.51 -28.51 -12.73
CA HIS A 312 -9.77 -27.07 -12.64
C HIS A 312 -8.52 -26.25 -12.26
N GLN A 313 -7.34 -26.84 -12.40
CA GLN A 313 -6.07 -26.20 -12.05
C GLN A 313 -5.07 -26.35 -13.18
N CYS A 314 -4.32 -25.29 -13.45
CA CYS A 314 -3.15 -25.28 -14.33
C CYS A 314 -2.20 -24.20 -13.88
N ASP A 315 -0.93 -24.32 -14.26
CA ASP A 315 0.10 -23.32 -13.95
C ASP A 315 -0.23 -22.00 -14.66
N HIS A 316 0.05 -20.90 -13.96
CA HIS A 316 -0.15 -19.53 -14.46
C HIS A 316 -1.56 -19.30 -15.03
N ARG A 317 -2.58 -19.91 -14.41
CA ARG A 317 -3.96 -19.86 -14.88
C ARG A 317 -4.44 -18.44 -15.13
N ILE A 318 -4.90 -18.17 -16.35
CA ILE A 318 -5.54 -16.92 -16.72
C ILE A 318 -6.98 -16.91 -16.19
N VAL A 319 -7.30 -15.95 -15.36
CA VAL A 319 -8.64 -15.74 -14.77
C VAL A 319 -9.33 -14.49 -15.28
N SER A 320 -8.59 -13.64 -16.01
CA SER A 320 -9.12 -12.47 -16.71
C SER A 320 -8.32 -12.22 -17.99
N ILE A 321 -9.00 -12.05 -19.11
CA ILE A 321 -8.34 -11.71 -20.39
C ILE A 321 -7.86 -10.27 -20.37
N PHE A 322 -8.58 -9.38 -19.70
CA PHE A 322 -8.25 -7.96 -19.59
C PHE A 322 -7.16 -7.68 -18.55
N GLN A 323 -7.00 -8.57 -17.56
CA GLN A 323 -5.98 -8.50 -16.52
C GLN A 323 -5.24 -9.85 -16.43
N PRO A 324 -4.45 -10.22 -17.47
CA PRO A 324 -3.86 -11.55 -17.59
C PRO A 324 -2.78 -11.87 -16.55
N HIS A 325 -2.36 -10.87 -15.78
CA HIS A 325 -1.40 -11.01 -14.68
C HIS A 325 -2.05 -11.44 -13.36
N VAL A 326 -3.36 -11.24 -13.20
CA VAL A 326 -4.07 -11.64 -11.97
C VAL A 326 -4.17 -13.16 -11.89
N ARG A 327 -3.91 -13.69 -10.69
CA ARG A 327 -3.92 -15.14 -10.42
C ARG A 327 -4.89 -15.50 -9.29
N PRO A 328 -5.38 -16.74 -9.28
CA PRO A 328 -6.06 -17.30 -8.12
C PRO A 328 -5.06 -17.56 -7.01
N ILE A 329 -5.29 -16.99 -5.83
CA ILE A 329 -4.49 -17.18 -4.62
C ILE A 329 -5.32 -17.94 -3.60
N VAL A 330 -4.89 -19.17 -3.29
CA VAL A 330 -5.56 -20.03 -2.32
C VAL A 330 -5.14 -19.62 -0.91
N ARG A 331 -6.13 -19.28 -0.06
CA ARG A 331 -5.85 -18.82 1.31
C ARG A 331 -6.43 -19.68 2.43
N GLY A 332 -7.17 -20.72 2.11
CA GLY A 332 -7.75 -21.63 3.12
C GLY A 332 -8.75 -20.98 4.11
N LYS A 333 -9.24 -19.77 3.83
CA LYS A 333 -10.22 -19.09 4.69
C LYS A 333 -11.63 -19.68 4.50
N ALA A 334 -12.42 -19.76 5.59
CA ALA A 334 -13.76 -20.33 5.57
C ALA A 334 -14.73 -19.61 4.61
N LYS A 335 -14.64 -18.27 4.48
CA LYS A 335 -15.54 -17.46 3.64
C LYS A 335 -15.11 -17.35 2.17
N ALA A 336 -13.83 -17.32 1.88
CA ALA A 336 -13.29 -17.22 0.53
C ALA A 336 -12.05 -18.10 0.42
N LYS A 337 -12.20 -19.25 -0.24
CA LYS A 337 -11.09 -20.20 -0.44
C LYS A 337 -10.05 -19.68 -1.41
N VAL A 338 -10.46 -18.84 -2.36
CA VAL A 338 -9.60 -18.27 -3.42
C VAL A 338 -9.85 -16.77 -3.50
N GLU A 339 -8.80 -15.98 -3.49
CA GLU A 339 -8.78 -14.54 -3.75
C GLU A 339 -8.11 -14.30 -5.11
N PHE A 340 -8.50 -13.25 -5.83
CA PHE A 340 -7.98 -12.94 -7.18
C PHE A 340 -7.28 -11.58 -7.15
N GLY A 341 -5.97 -11.59 -7.05
CA GLY A 341 -5.22 -10.34 -6.90
C GLY A 341 -3.72 -10.56 -6.73
N GLY A 342 -3.08 -9.62 -6.04
CA GLY A 342 -1.64 -9.67 -5.71
C GLY A 342 -1.40 -10.15 -4.28
N LYS A 343 -0.43 -11.04 -4.09
CA LYS A 343 0.05 -11.42 -2.77
C LYS A 343 1.12 -10.45 -2.29
N ILE A 344 0.96 -9.95 -1.07
CA ILE A 344 1.79 -8.92 -0.48
C ILE A 344 2.44 -9.48 0.77
N GLY A 345 3.78 -9.44 0.84
CA GLY A 345 4.55 -9.59 2.06
C GLY A 345 4.89 -8.20 2.59
N ALA A 346 4.46 -7.88 3.80
CA ALA A 346 4.67 -6.57 4.39
C ALA A 346 5.40 -6.67 5.72
N SER A 347 6.17 -5.64 6.03
CA SER A 347 6.78 -5.42 7.34
C SER A 347 6.14 -4.25 8.06
N ILE A 348 6.04 -4.35 9.37
CA ILE A 348 5.52 -3.30 10.25
C ILE A 348 6.59 -2.94 11.26
N VAL A 349 6.91 -1.65 11.32
CA VAL A 349 7.89 -1.08 12.24
C VAL A 349 7.28 0.15 12.90
N LYS A 350 7.16 0.16 14.22
CA LYS A 350 6.51 1.24 14.98
C LYS A 350 5.13 1.65 14.41
N GLY A 351 4.33 0.66 13.92
CA GLY A 351 3.01 0.88 13.33
C GLY A 351 3.00 1.36 11.87
N TYR A 352 4.15 1.65 11.26
CA TYR A 352 4.28 1.94 9.83
C TYR A 352 4.39 0.65 9.03
N THR A 353 3.66 0.60 7.93
CA THR A 353 3.62 -0.56 7.03
C THR A 353 4.47 -0.32 5.81
N PHE A 354 5.34 -1.27 5.48
CA PHE A 354 6.17 -1.27 4.28
C PHE A 354 5.88 -2.52 3.45
N ILE A 355 5.70 -2.36 2.15
CA ILE A 355 5.55 -3.49 1.24
C ILE A 355 6.93 -3.97 0.85
N ASP A 356 7.32 -5.15 1.30
CA ASP A 356 8.63 -5.74 1.02
C ASP A 356 8.61 -6.66 -0.20
N HIS A 357 7.47 -7.31 -0.45
CA HIS A 357 7.26 -8.18 -1.59
C HIS A 357 5.82 -8.04 -2.11
N HIS A 358 5.67 -7.82 -3.39
CA HIS A 358 4.37 -7.84 -4.06
C HIS A 358 4.46 -8.67 -5.34
N SER A 359 3.74 -9.76 -5.38
CA SER A 359 3.69 -10.68 -6.50
C SER A 359 2.26 -10.94 -6.93
N TRP A 360 2.02 -10.99 -8.23
CA TRP A 360 0.76 -11.49 -8.80
C TRP A 360 0.69 -13.01 -8.79
N GLU A 361 1.82 -13.70 -8.72
CA GLU A 361 1.91 -15.14 -8.54
C GLU A 361 1.89 -15.50 -7.06
N ALA A 362 1.29 -16.65 -6.73
CA ALA A 362 1.37 -17.22 -5.39
C ALA A 362 2.82 -17.60 -5.06
N TYR A 363 3.28 -17.29 -3.88
CA TYR A 363 4.60 -17.65 -3.38
C TYR A 363 4.51 -18.14 -1.93
N ASN A 364 5.53 -18.86 -1.48
CA ASN A 364 5.62 -19.30 -0.10
C ASN A 364 6.19 -18.18 0.78
N GLU A 365 5.45 -17.74 1.76
CA GLU A 365 5.80 -16.63 2.65
C GLU A 365 7.08 -16.88 3.43
N CYS A 366 7.35 -18.14 3.80
CA CYS A 366 8.54 -18.49 4.58
C CYS A 366 9.87 -18.18 3.86
N ASP A 367 9.85 -18.06 2.52
CA ASP A 367 11.04 -17.81 1.70
C ASP A 367 11.41 -16.30 1.71
N ASP A 368 10.51 -15.44 2.18
CA ASP A 368 10.72 -14.00 2.19
C ASP A 368 11.47 -13.47 3.43
N LEU A 369 11.83 -14.31 4.42
CA LEU A 369 12.54 -13.88 5.62
C LEU A 369 13.76 -13.01 5.30
N MET A 370 14.63 -13.48 4.42
CA MET A 370 15.86 -12.77 4.05
C MET A 370 15.58 -11.46 3.30
N ARG A 371 14.47 -11.39 2.59
CA ARG A 371 14.02 -10.15 1.93
C ARG A 371 13.60 -9.11 2.97
N HIS A 372 12.78 -9.49 3.94
CA HIS A 372 12.36 -8.63 5.04
C HIS A 372 13.55 -8.10 5.85
N LEU A 373 14.50 -8.97 6.21
CA LEU A 373 15.70 -8.57 6.95
C LEU A 373 16.61 -7.61 6.14
N ARG A 374 16.81 -7.88 4.84
CA ARG A 374 17.58 -6.99 3.95
C ARG A 374 16.90 -5.62 3.80
N ASN A 375 15.58 -5.59 3.63
CA ASN A 375 14.83 -4.35 3.52
C ASN A 375 14.86 -3.56 4.83
N TYR A 376 14.77 -4.23 5.97
CA TYR A 376 14.92 -3.60 7.28
C TYR A 376 16.30 -2.97 7.43
N LYS A 377 17.38 -3.73 7.13
CA LYS A 377 18.75 -3.22 7.18
C LYS A 377 18.99 -2.05 6.21
N LYS A 378 18.41 -2.12 5.00
CA LYS A 378 18.50 -1.02 4.01
C LYS A 378 17.87 0.27 4.53
N ARG A 379 16.72 0.19 5.24
CA ARG A 379 16.00 1.35 5.79
C ARG A 379 16.67 1.96 7.01
N PHE A 380 17.15 1.13 7.92
CA PHE A 380 17.58 1.58 9.24
C PHE A 380 19.10 1.50 9.48
N GLY A 381 19.86 0.84 8.60
CA GLY A 381 21.31 0.64 8.73
C GLY A 381 21.72 -0.54 9.61
N TYR A 382 20.81 -1.09 10.42
CA TYR A 382 21.03 -2.20 11.36
C TYR A 382 19.97 -3.30 11.19
N LEU A 383 20.23 -4.47 11.76
CA LEU A 383 19.26 -5.57 11.82
C LEU A 383 18.29 -5.38 13.00
N PRO A 384 17.09 -5.97 12.94
CA PRO A 384 16.14 -5.90 14.05
C PRO A 384 16.66 -6.68 15.26
N LYS A 385 16.38 -6.18 16.49
CA LYS A 385 16.63 -6.92 17.72
C LYS A 385 15.70 -8.14 17.83
N LYS A 386 14.42 -7.97 17.46
CA LYS A 386 13.39 -9.01 17.54
C LYS A 386 12.66 -9.15 16.21
N PHE A 387 12.40 -10.39 15.80
CA PHE A 387 11.60 -10.74 14.63
C PHE A 387 10.30 -11.43 15.06
N GLU A 388 9.17 -10.92 14.55
CA GLU A 388 7.84 -11.46 14.78
C GLU A 388 7.13 -11.78 13.46
N GLY A 389 6.67 -13.00 13.30
CA GLY A 389 5.95 -13.44 12.11
C GLY A 389 5.02 -14.61 12.41
N ASP A 390 4.14 -14.96 11.46
CA ASP A 390 3.27 -16.12 11.62
C ASP A 390 4.07 -17.43 11.64
N LYS A 391 3.42 -18.52 12.06
CA LYS A 391 4.02 -19.86 12.13
C LYS A 391 4.70 -20.29 10.84
N ILE A 392 4.20 -19.85 9.68
CA ILE A 392 4.79 -20.12 8.36
C ILE A 392 6.23 -19.61 8.29
N TYR A 393 6.52 -18.43 8.82
CA TYR A 393 7.88 -17.87 8.89
C TYR A 393 8.79 -18.60 9.87
N MET A 394 8.21 -19.31 10.84
CA MET A 394 8.94 -19.92 11.98
C MET A 394 9.37 -21.38 11.70
N ASN A 395 9.67 -21.75 10.45
CA ASN A 395 10.23 -23.05 10.10
C ASN A 395 11.64 -23.24 10.68
N ARG A 396 12.17 -24.48 10.64
CA ARG A 396 13.49 -24.82 11.22
C ARG A 396 14.63 -24.01 10.59
N THR A 397 14.58 -23.82 9.26
CA THR A 397 15.61 -23.08 8.51
C THR A 397 15.63 -21.60 8.92
N ASN A 398 14.48 -20.94 8.93
CA ASN A 398 14.37 -19.53 9.32
C ASN A 398 14.79 -19.30 10.77
N ARG A 399 14.39 -20.19 11.70
CA ARG A 399 14.87 -20.13 13.10
C ARG A 399 16.39 -20.27 13.21
N ARG A 400 17.01 -21.13 12.39
CA ARG A 400 18.49 -21.26 12.35
C ARG A 400 19.12 -19.95 11.86
N ILE A 401 18.59 -19.34 10.80
CA ILE A 401 19.08 -18.05 10.26
C ILE A 401 18.98 -16.96 11.33
N LEU A 402 17.80 -16.80 11.97
CA LEU A 402 17.60 -15.77 13.00
C LEU A 402 18.57 -15.94 14.18
N ARG A 403 18.81 -17.19 14.64
CA ARG A 403 19.78 -17.47 15.71
C ARG A 403 21.22 -17.12 15.28
N LEU A 404 21.61 -17.49 14.06
CA LEU A 404 22.94 -17.15 13.52
C LEU A 404 23.15 -15.64 13.45
N LEU A 405 22.11 -14.88 13.12
CA LEU A 405 22.12 -13.42 13.10
C LEU A 405 21.91 -12.79 14.48
N LYS A 406 21.80 -13.59 15.56
CA LYS A 406 21.54 -13.11 16.93
C LYS A 406 20.26 -12.26 17.05
N ILE A 407 19.23 -12.58 16.27
CA ILE A 407 17.92 -11.91 16.29
C ILE A 407 16.99 -12.71 17.20
N GLU A 408 16.36 -12.04 18.17
CA GLU A 408 15.36 -12.65 19.06
C GLU A 408 14.14 -13.10 18.23
N ILE A 409 13.62 -14.29 18.56
CA ILE A 409 12.47 -14.87 17.86
C ILE A 409 11.22 -14.65 18.69
N GLY A 410 10.34 -13.79 18.23
CA GLY A 410 9.00 -13.63 18.80
C GLY A 410 8.08 -14.80 18.39
N GLY A 411 7.17 -15.19 19.27
CA GLY A 411 6.18 -16.22 19.03
C GLY A 411 6.46 -17.56 19.70
N LYS A 412 5.56 -18.53 19.47
CA LYS A 412 5.62 -19.83 20.16
C LYS A 412 6.82 -20.66 19.70
N PRO A 413 7.52 -21.34 20.65
CA PRO A 413 8.57 -22.28 20.30
C PRO A 413 8.00 -23.46 19.50
N LEU A 414 8.91 -24.20 18.82
CA LEU A 414 8.54 -25.45 18.14
C LEU A 414 8.41 -26.58 19.18
N GLY A 415 7.34 -27.35 19.09
CA GLY A 415 7.10 -28.48 19.96
C GLY A 415 6.25 -28.13 21.21
N ARG A 416 6.11 -29.10 22.11
CA ARG A 416 5.43 -28.91 23.40
C ARG A 416 6.40 -28.17 24.34
N PRO A 417 5.95 -27.09 25.02
CA PRO A 417 6.80 -26.40 26.00
C PRO A 417 7.15 -27.37 27.16
N SER A 418 8.39 -27.26 27.66
CA SER A 418 8.79 -28.01 28.87
C SER A 418 8.01 -27.52 30.08
N LYS A 419 7.95 -28.34 31.13
CA LYS A 419 7.24 -27.94 32.38
C LYS A 419 7.84 -26.66 32.99
N ASP A 420 9.14 -26.45 32.84
CA ASP A 420 9.89 -25.29 33.34
C ASP A 420 9.60 -23.98 32.55
N GLN A 421 9.10 -24.09 31.32
CA GLN A 421 8.68 -22.97 30.48
C GLN A 421 7.21 -22.52 30.74
N LEU A 422 6.48 -23.19 31.63
CA LEU A 422 5.08 -22.88 31.98
C LEU A 422 4.97 -21.87 33.15
N THR A 423 6.03 -21.09 33.40
CA THR A 423 6.00 -20.02 34.40
C THR A 423 5.00 -18.93 34.05
N LYS A 424 4.51 -18.20 35.05
CA LYS A 424 3.60 -17.05 34.86
C LYS A 424 4.23 -15.99 33.95
N GLU A 425 5.53 -15.76 34.09
CA GLU A 425 6.31 -14.81 33.27
C GLU A 425 6.30 -15.20 31.77
N TYR A 426 6.53 -16.51 31.49
CA TYR A 426 6.45 -17.03 30.13
C TYR A 426 5.03 -16.89 29.54
N GLN A 427 3.98 -17.12 30.35
CA GLN A 427 2.60 -16.95 29.90
C GLN A 427 2.29 -15.47 29.60
N MET A 428 2.78 -14.53 30.41
CA MET A 428 2.64 -13.09 30.18
C MET A 428 3.38 -12.66 28.92
N GLU A 429 4.60 -13.14 28.72
CA GLU A 429 5.36 -12.86 27.50
C GLU A 429 4.66 -13.41 26.25
N MET A 430 4.12 -14.62 26.32
CA MET A 430 3.34 -15.20 25.23
C MET A 430 2.05 -14.42 24.95
N ALA A 431 1.36 -13.95 25.98
CA ALA A 431 0.18 -13.09 25.82
C ALA A 431 0.53 -11.75 25.17
N LYS A 432 1.65 -11.14 25.56
CA LYS A 432 2.19 -9.93 24.93
C LYS A 432 2.51 -10.16 23.45
N ASN A 433 3.20 -11.23 23.11
CA ASN A 433 3.53 -11.60 21.72
C ASN A 433 2.27 -11.84 20.87
N VAL A 434 1.18 -12.35 21.44
CA VAL A 434 -0.12 -12.49 20.77
C VAL A 434 -0.76 -11.12 20.54
N GLY A 435 -0.71 -10.23 21.53
CA GLY A 435 -1.20 -8.84 21.40
C GLY A 435 -0.46 -8.07 20.32
N GLU A 436 0.86 -8.17 20.27
CA GLU A 436 1.72 -7.54 19.27
C GLU A 436 1.42 -8.07 17.84
N ARG A 437 1.05 -9.34 17.72
CA ARG A 437 0.61 -9.93 16.45
C ARG A 437 -0.75 -9.40 15.98
N ASN A 438 -1.69 -9.15 16.88
CA ASN A 438 -2.99 -8.59 16.54
C ASN A 438 -2.86 -7.21 15.84
N GLU A 439 -1.78 -6.48 16.11
CA GLU A 439 -1.47 -5.22 15.40
C GLU A 439 -1.32 -5.42 13.90
N ILE A 440 -0.71 -6.53 13.47
CA ILE A 440 -0.51 -6.83 12.04
C ILE A 440 -1.85 -7.10 11.36
N GLU A 441 -2.68 -7.94 11.97
CA GLU A 441 -4.01 -8.27 11.44
C GLU A 441 -4.91 -7.01 11.38
N ALA A 442 -4.88 -6.18 12.43
CA ALA A 442 -5.59 -4.91 12.47
C ALA A 442 -5.08 -3.93 11.40
N THR A 443 -3.78 -3.93 11.14
CA THR A 443 -3.14 -3.11 10.11
C THR A 443 -3.63 -3.49 8.71
N PHE A 444 -3.65 -4.79 8.38
CA PHE A 444 -4.17 -5.24 7.10
C PHE A 444 -5.68 -5.03 6.99
N GLY A 445 -6.42 -5.29 8.06
CA GLY A 445 -7.85 -5.01 8.12
C GLY A 445 -8.18 -3.54 7.85
N THR A 446 -7.42 -2.62 8.44
CA THR A 446 -7.55 -1.18 8.21
C THR A 446 -7.16 -0.80 6.77
N GLY A 447 -6.01 -1.28 6.28
CA GLY A 447 -5.57 -1.05 4.91
C GLY A 447 -6.62 -1.46 3.88
N LYS A 448 -7.22 -2.64 4.07
CA LYS A 448 -8.26 -3.18 3.17
C LYS A 448 -9.59 -2.43 3.25
N ARG A 449 -10.09 -2.15 4.45
CA ARG A 449 -11.44 -1.61 4.65
C ARG A 449 -11.52 -0.08 4.55
N VAL A 450 -10.48 0.61 4.99
CA VAL A 450 -10.49 2.08 5.10
C VAL A 450 -9.77 2.74 3.92
N TYR A 451 -8.73 2.10 3.38
CA TYR A 451 -7.87 2.67 2.33
C TYR A 451 -7.96 1.92 0.99
N ASN A 452 -8.90 0.99 0.84
CA ASN A 452 -9.12 0.24 -0.40
C ASN A 452 -7.95 -0.59 -0.91
N ALA A 453 -7.09 -1.07 -0.04
CA ALA A 453 -6.04 -2.00 -0.45
C ALA A 453 -6.59 -3.36 -0.94
N ASN A 454 -7.88 -3.62 -0.75
CA ASN A 454 -8.59 -4.83 -1.22
C ASN A 454 -9.44 -4.59 -2.47
N ASP A 455 -9.24 -3.49 -3.18
CA ASP A 455 -10.00 -3.14 -4.38
C ASP A 455 -9.06 -2.43 -5.37
N ILE A 456 -8.17 -3.22 -6.02
CA ILE A 456 -7.20 -2.69 -6.96
C ILE A 456 -7.93 -2.35 -8.27
N ARG A 457 -8.29 -1.08 -8.46
CA ARG A 457 -8.97 -0.58 -9.67
C ARG A 457 -8.01 -0.31 -10.84
N ALA A 458 -6.71 -0.32 -10.58
CA ALA A 458 -5.69 -0.16 -11.61
C ALA A 458 -5.49 -1.46 -12.40
N LYS A 459 -5.65 -1.42 -13.72
CA LYS A 459 -5.77 -2.61 -14.57
C LYS A 459 -4.45 -3.14 -15.14
N LEU A 460 -3.32 -2.44 -14.95
CA LEU A 460 -2.00 -2.89 -15.40
C LEU A 460 -1.20 -3.43 -14.20
N PRO A 461 -0.29 -4.40 -14.40
CA PRO A 461 0.45 -5.03 -13.31
C PRO A 461 1.21 -4.01 -12.44
N ASP A 462 1.97 -3.10 -13.05
CA ASP A 462 2.77 -2.13 -12.31
C ASP A 462 1.91 -1.06 -11.62
N THR A 463 0.85 -0.60 -12.31
CA THR A 463 -0.07 0.38 -11.71
C THR A 463 -0.91 -0.22 -10.58
N GLY A 464 -1.19 -1.53 -10.63
CA GLY A 464 -1.86 -2.25 -9.54
C GLY A 464 -0.98 -2.35 -8.30
N LYS A 465 0.31 -2.62 -8.47
CA LYS A 465 1.29 -2.60 -7.40
C LYS A 465 1.40 -1.20 -6.76
N SER A 466 1.56 -0.18 -7.60
CA SER A 466 1.58 1.22 -7.17
C SER A 466 0.29 1.63 -6.41
N TRP A 467 -0.88 1.14 -6.85
CA TRP A 467 -2.16 1.36 -6.16
C TRP A 467 -2.11 0.87 -4.71
N THR A 468 -1.71 -0.37 -4.53
CA THR A 468 -1.64 -0.98 -3.20
C THR A 468 -0.64 -0.25 -2.30
N ALA A 469 0.53 0.11 -2.84
CA ALA A 469 1.53 0.88 -2.10
C ALA A 469 1.00 2.25 -1.67
N ALA A 470 0.26 2.96 -2.55
CA ALA A 470 -0.38 4.23 -2.23
C ALA A 470 -1.44 4.10 -1.11
N CYS A 471 -2.19 2.99 -1.06
CA CYS A 471 -3.14 2.71 0.02
C CYS A 471 -2.45 2.60 1.38
N TYR A 472 -1.35 1.85 1.46
CA TYR A 472 -0.59 1.71 2.71
C TYR A 472 0.19 2.98 3.06
N PHE A 473 0.66 3.73 2.08
CA PHE A 473 1.23 5.06 2.33
C PHE A 473 0.19 6.01 2.93
N ALA A 474 -1.03 6.07 2.38
CA ALA A 474 -2.10 6.88 2.96
C ALA A 474 -2.43 6.47 4.41
N LYS A 475 -2.42 5.15 4.71
CA LYS A 475 -2.55 4.65 6.08
C LYS A 475 -1.41 5.17 6.97
N ASN A 476 -0.16 5.12 6.50
CA ASN A 476 1.01 5.58 7.23
C ASN A 476 0.98 7.09 7.51
N VAL A 477 0.54 7.89 6.52
CA VAL A 477 0.32 9.33 6.70
C VAL A 477 -0.71 9.62 7.79
N MET A 478 -1.82 8.89 7.82
CA MET A 478 -2.84 9.07 8.86
C MET A 478 -2.41 8.55 10.24
N LYS A 479 -1.49 7.59 10.30
CA LYS A 479 -0.84 7.17 11.54
C LYS A 479 0.08 8.27 12.05
N PHE A 480 0.91 8.85 11.19
CA PHE A 480 1.78 9.97 11.50
C PHE A 480 0.99 11.16 12.08
N LEU A 481 -0.09 11.57 11.41
CA LEU A 481 -0.94 12.66 11.88
C LEU A 481 -1.56 12.38 13.26
N ARG A 482 -1.99 11.14 13.51
CA ARG A 482 -2.52 10.76 14.85
C ARG A 482 -1.45 10.82 15.93
N GLY A 483 -0.22 10.43 15.63
CA GLY A 483 0.91 10.57 16.55
C GLY A 483 1.13 12.03 16.94
N LEU A 484 1.19 12.94 15.97
CA LEU A 484 1.33 14.37 16.23
C LEU A 484 0.19 14.95 17.08
N LEU A 485 -1.06 14.54 16.82
CA LEU A 485 -2.21 14.99 17.61
C LEU A 485 -2.17 14.48 19.05
N HIS A 486 -1.79 13.22 19.24
CA HIS A 486 -1.65 12.62 20.57
C HIS A 486 -0.56 13.36 21.38
N ASP A 487 0.54 13.68 20.76
CA ASP A 487 1.63 14.42 21.38
C ASP A 487 1.23 15.85 21.76
N LEU A 488 0.47 16.55 20.91
CA LEU A 488 -0.08 17.87 21.23
C LEU A 488 -1.05 17.82 22.40
N PHE A 489 -1.92 16.81 22.46
CA PHE A 489 -2.85 16.63 23.60
C PHE A 489 -2.11 16.28 24.89
N GLY A 490 -1.09 15.42 24.83
CA GLY A 490 -0.25 15.08 25.97
C GLY A 490 0.48 16.31 26.54
N THR A 491 1.05 17.12 25.66
CA THR A 491 1.71 18.39 26.06
C THR A 491 0.71 19.39 26.66
N LEU A 492 -0.48 19.50 26.08
CA LEU A 492 -1.52 20.40 26.62
C LEU A 492 -2.01 19.94 27.99
N LEU A 493 -2.26 18.64 28.21
CA LEU A 493 -2.61 18.08 29.51
C LEU A 493 -1.52 18.31 30.56
N PHE A 494 -0.26 18.11 30.20
CA PHE A 494 0.90 18.36 31.08
C PHE A 494 0.98 19.85 31.48
N LEU A 495 0.79 20.77 30.54
CA LEU A 495 0.77 22.21 30.82
C LEU A 495 -0.42 22.59 31.70
N MET A 496 -1.59 21.98 31.50
CA MET A 496 -2.76 22.19 32.36
C MET A 496 -2.52 21.67 33.78
N GLU A 497 -1.93 20.49 33.95
CA GLU A 497 -1.57 19.94 35.26
C GLU A 497 -0.54 20.80 35.98
N ARG A 498 0.47 21.28 35.27
CA ARG A 498 1.48 22.19 35.81
C ARG A 498 0.89 23.54 36.21
N GLY A 499 0.02 24.10 35.38
CA GLY A 499 -0.73 25.34 35.69
C GLY A 499 -1.66 25.17 36.89
N PHE A 500 -2.34 24.02 37.00
CA PHE A 500 -3.21 23.70 38.15
C PHE A 500 -2.41 23.54 39.44
N ASN A 501 -1.25 22.86 39.38
CA ASN A 501 -0.37 22.70 40.53
C ASN A 501 0.24 24.03 41.01
N LEU A 502 0.61 24.94 40.09
CA LEU A 502 1.06 26.28 40.42
C LEU A 502 -0.02 27.10 41.15
N VAL A 503 -1.24 27.08 40.64
CA VAL A 503 -2.40 27.77 41.26
C VAL A 503 -2.71 27.17 42.63
N MET A 504 -2.65 25.85 42.78
CA MET A 504 -2.87 25.20 44.08
C MET A 504 -1.75 25.50 45.07
N PHE A 505 -0.50 25.59 44.61
CA PHE A 505 0.65 25.97 45.46
C PHE A 505 0.55 27.44 45.93
N GLU A 506 0.17 28.36 45.06
CA GLU A 506 -0.09 29.76 45.47
C GLU A 506 -1.27 29.85 46.44
N PHE A 507 -2.32 29.06 46.20
CA PHE A 507 -3.49 29.03 47.11
C PHE A 507 -3.13 28.45 48.49
N GLN A 508 -2.28 27.44 48.56
CA GLN A 508 -1.75 26.90 49.83
C GLN A 508 -0.88 27.91 50.55
N ASN A 509 -0.01 28.63 49.83
CA ASN A 509 0.82 29.68 50.42
C ASN A 509 -0.04 30.86 50.95
N LEU A 510 -1.09 31.25 50.27
CA LEU A 510 -2.07 32.26 50.72
C LEU A 510 -2.81 31.78 51.97
N LEU A 511 -3.18 30.47 52.08
CA LEU A 511 -3.80 29.91 53.26
C LEU A 511 -2.86 29.89 54.46
N VAL A 512 -1.56 29.54 54.25
CA VAL A 512 -0.52 29.56 55.28
C VAL A 512 -0.26 31.01 55.75
N ALA A 513 -0.16 31.97 54.85
CA ALA A 513 -0.02 33.39 55.20
C ALA A 513 -1.23 33.96 55.97
N LYS A 514 -2.46 33.47 55.69
CA LYS A 514 -3.66 33.84 56.44
C LYS A 514 -3.70 33.29 57.86
N ASN A 515 -3.11 32.10 58.07
CA ASN A 515 -3.02 31.47 59.43
C ASN A 515 -1.87 32.06 60.25
N LEU A 516 -0.99 32.89 59.68
CA LEU A 516 0.06 33.60 60.41
C LEU A 516 -0.34 35.04 60.82
N ILE A 517 -1.53 35.53 60.39
CA ILE A 517 -2.07 36.83 60.67
C ILE A 517 -3.27 36.79 61.64
N LEU A 518 -3.74 35.62 62.00
CA LEU A 518 -4.68 35.36 63.10
C LEU A 518 -3.93 34.75 64.30
#